data_11a1395983be9e28c6bfaa394af96883
#
_entry.id   11a1395983be9e28c6bfaa394af96883
#
_cell.length_a   1.000
_cell.length_b   1.000
_cell.length_c   1.000
_cell.angle_alpha   90.00
_cell.angle_beta   90.00
_cell.angle_gamma   90.00
#
_symmetry.space_group_name_H-M   'P 1'
#
loop_
_entity.id
_entity.type
_entity.pdbx_description
1 polymer ?
#
loop_
_entity_poly.entity_id
_entity_poly.type
_entity_poly.pdbx_seq_one_letter_code
_entity_poly.pdbx_strand_id
1 'polypeptide(L)'
;MQIGPHQIDNPVWLAPMAGVTDRPVRVLCRSLGAGMAISEMVHSDVSLWGSQKSDRRLDIENEPGPISVQIAGYDPAMMANAARANEERGADIIDINLGCPAKKVLKKAAGSALMRDEALVAEIFRQVVKSVDIPVT
;
A
#
# COMPACT_ATOMS: atom_id res chain seq x y z
N MET A 1 -1.69 -6.87 18.34
CA MET A 1 -2.73 -6.16 17.58
C MET A 1 -3.19 -7.07 16.45
N GLN A 2 -4.46 -6.98 16.03
CA GLN A 2 -5.00 -7.82 14.96
C GLN A 2 -5.48 -6.97 13.78
N ILE A 3 -5.15 -7.38 12.56
CA ILE A 3 -5.63 -6.79 11.30
C ILE A 3 -6.24 -7.92 10.47
N GLY A 4 -7.56 -7.96 10.37
CA GLY A 4 -8.24 -9.10 9.77
C GLY A 4 -7.82 -10.43 10.42
N PRO A 5 -7.35 -11.42 9.65
CA PRO A 5 -6.87 -12.70 10.18
C PRO A 5 -5.44 -12.62 10.76
N HIS A 6 -4.71 -11.51 10.53
CA HIS A 6 -3.29 -11.42 10.87
C HIS A 6 -3.07 -10.93 12.30
N GLN A 7 -2.34 -11.73 13.09
CA GLN A 7 -1.86 -11.33 14.41
C GLN A 7 -0.53 -10.59 14.27
N ILE A 8 -0.47 -9.36 14.78
CA ILE A 8 0.75 -8.54 14.79
C ILE A 8 1.28 -8.47 16.22
N ASP A 9 2.40 -9.12 16.48
CA ASP A 9 2.92 -9.29 17.84
C ASP A 9 3.62 -8.05 18.38
N ASN A 10 4.23 -7.24 17.50
CA ASN A 10 4.90 -6.00 17.89
C ASN A 10 4.19 -4.78 17.27
N PRO A 11 3.79 -3.76 18.06
CA PRO A 11 3.14 -2.56 17.54
C PRO A 11 4.08 -1.58 16.82
N VAL A 12 5.39 -1.85 16.77
CA VAL A 12 6.35 -1.01 16.04
C VAL A 12 6.42 -1.45 14.59
N TRP A 13 6.08 -0.56 13.68
CA TRP A 13 6.01 -0.82 12.24
C TRP A 13 6.93 0.08 11.45
N LEU A 14 7.49 -0.45 10.37
CA LEU A 14 8.24 0.34 9.41
C LEU A 14 7.27 1.09 8.49
N ALA A 15 7.29 2.42 8.56
CA ALA A 15 6.48 3.28 7.70
C ALA A 15 6.97 3.23 6.23
N PRO A 16 6.07 3.39 5.25
CA PRO A 16 6.44 3.47 3.84
C PRO A 16 7.23 4.77 3.54
N MET A 17 8.45 4.63 3.04
CA MET A 17 9.34 5.75 2.70
C MET A 17 9.88 5.57 1.28
N ALA A 18 9.44 6.45 0.37
CA ALA A 18 9.81 6.38 -1.04
C ALA A 18 11.33 6.47 -1.26
N GLY A 19 11.89 5.46 -1.93
CA GLY A 19 13.33 5.32 -2.18
C GLY A 19 14.12 4.75 -1.01
N VAL A 20 13.46 4.29 0.04
CA VAL A 20 14.10 3.76 1.26
C VAL A 20 13.57 2.37 1.61
N THR A 21 12.25 2.19 1.67
CA THR A 21 11.62 0.95 2.15
C THR A 21 11.35 -0.04 1.01
N ASP A 22 12.38 -0.31 0.21
CA ASP A 22 12.38 -1.44 -0.72
C ASP A 22 12.41 -2.79 0.04
N ARG A 23 12.19 -3.89 -0.67
CA ARG A 23 12.12 -5.21 -0.05
C ARG A 23 13.30 -5.55 0.88
N PRO A 24 14.59 -5.34 0.49
CA PRO A 24 15.71 -5.62 1.38
C PRO A 24 15.63 -4.90 2.72
N VAL A 25 15.24 -3.62 2.72
CA VAL A 25 15.09 -2.83 3.96
C VAL A 25 13.92 -3.34 4.80
N ARG A 26 12.78 -3.66 4.18
CA ARG A 26 11.63 -4.22 4.89
C ARG A 26 11.97 -5.56 5.55
N VAL A 27 12.61 -6.47 4.82
CA VAL A 27 13.06 -7.78 5.35
C VAL A 27 14.04 -7.58 6.52
N LEU A 28 15.00 -6.66 6.39
CA LEU A 28 15.93 -6.34 7.48
C LEU A 28 15.20 -5.83 8.74
N CYS A 29 14.29 -4.86 8.58
CA CYS A 29 13.55 -4.32 9.72
C CYS A 29 12.66 -5.38 10.38
N ARG A 30 12.05 -6.27 9.59
CA ARG A 30 11.28 -7.41 10.10
C ARG A 30 12.18 -8.37 10.89
N SER A 31 13.39 -8.66 10.42
CA SER A 31 14.34 -9.52 11.13
C SER A 31 14.85 -8.90 12.45
N LEU A 32 14.82 -7.57 12.55
CA LEU A 32 15.16 -6.82 13.76
C LEU A 32 13.96 -6.61 14.71
N GLY A 33 12.79 -7.19 14.40
CA GLY A 33 11.64 -7.23 15.30
C GLY A 33 10.53 -6.25 14.97
N ALA A 34 10.55 -5.54 13.82
CA ALA A 34 9.39 -4.77 13.39
C ALA A 34 8.18 -5.69 13.24
N GLY A 35 7.04 -5.33 13.83
CA GLY A 35 5.82 -6.14 13.78
C GLY A 35 5.22 -6.20 12.39
N MET A 36 5.39 -5.15 11.59
CA MET A 36 4.99 -5.07 10.18
C MET A 36 5.90 -4.09 9.43
N ALA A 37 5.98 -4.24 8.13
CA ALA A 37 6.62 -3.29 7.23
C ALA A 37 5.69 -3.03 6.03
N ILE A 38 5.44 -1.75 5.74
CA ILE A 38 4.58 -1.35 4.62
C ILE A 38 5.46 -1.02 3.40
N SER A 39 5.07 -1.49 2.22
CA SER A 39 5.81 -1.22 0.98
C SER A 39 5.84 0.27 0.63
N GLU A 40 6.79 0.67 -0.22
CA GLU A 40 6.69 1.97 -0.88
C GLU A 40 5.36 2.04 -1.66
N MET A 41 4.75 3.23 -1.70
CA MET A 41 3.51 3.42 -2.47
C MET A 41 3.72 3.15 -3.97
N VAL A 42 2.82 2.38 -4.55
CA VAL A 42 2.69 2.19 -6.00
C VAL A 42 1.52 2.99 -6.55
N HIS A 43 1.60 3.38 -7.82
CA HIS A 43 0.54 4.12 -8.48
C HIS A 43 -0.67 3.21 -8.73
N SER A 44 -1.90 3.73 -8.55
CA SER A 44 -3.14 2.99 -8.81
C SER A 44 -3.39 2.68 -10.29
N ASP A 45 -2.74 3.41 -11.19
CA ASP A 45 -2.77 3.09 -12.62
C ASP A 45 -1.79 1.95 -12.91
N VAL A 46 -2.32 0.73 -13.02
CA VAL A 46 -1.53 -0.47 -13.27
C VAL A 46 -0.84 -0.47 -14.64
N SER A 47 -1.31 0.32 -15.60
CA SER A 47 -0.67 0.48 -16.91
C SER A 47 0.71 1.13 -16.83
N LEU A 48 0.99 1.84 -15.73
CA LEU A 48 2.28 2.47 -15.45
C LEU A 48 3.28 1.53 -14.75
N TRP A 49 2.87 0.30 -14.44
CA TRP A 49 3.76 -0.72 -13.89
C TRP A 49 4.62 -1.32 -15.00
N GLY A 50 5.72 -2.03 -14.64
CA GLY A 50 6.66 -2.58 -15.63
C GLY A 50 7.87 -1.67 -15.92
N SER A 51 8.02 -0.56 -15.17
CA SER A 51 9.30 0.15 -15.11
C SER A 51 10.17 -0.45 -14.00
N GLN A 52 11.50 -0.39 -14.15
CA GLN A 52 12.43 -0.85 -13.11
C GLN A 52 12.10 -0.26 -11.72
N LYS A 53 11.57 0.95 -11.67
CA LYS A 53 11.20 1.62 -10.43
C LYS A 53 9.90 1.06 -9.84
N SER A 54 8.90 0.78 -10.67
CA SER A 54 7.66 0.15 -10.20
C SER A 54 7.91 -1.31 -9.79
N ASP A 55 8.74 -2.03 -10.54
CA ASP A 55 9.06 -3.43 -10.24
C ASP A 55 9.72 -3.57 -8.86
N ARG A 56 10.66 -2.68 -8.51
CA ARG A 56 11.26 -2.65 -7.17
C ARG A 56 10.24 -2.41 -6.05
N ARG A 57 9.22 -1.59 -6.30
CA ARG A 57 8.17 -1.29 -5.31
C ARG A 57 7.16 -2.42 -5.15
N LEU A 58 6.93 -3.13 -6.25
CA LEU A 58 6.04 -4.28 -6.33
C LEU A 58 6.73 -5.58 -5.93
N ASP A 59 8.04 -5.55 -5.67
CA ASP A 59 8.80 -6.72 -5.24
C ASP A 59 8.46 -7.05 -3.79
N ILE A 60 7.72 -8.14 -3.61
CA ILE A 60 7.32 -8.72 -2.33
C ILE A 60 7.73 -10.20 -2.25
N GLU A 61 8.54 -10.67 -3.18
CA GLU A 61 8.93 -12.07 -3.30
C GLU A 61 9.70 -12.54 -2.06
N ASN A 62 9.25 -13.65 -1.46
CA ASN A 62 9.84 -14.23 -0.24
C ASN A 62 9.97 -13.24 0.94
N GLU A 63 9.13 -12.21 0.99
CA GLU A 63 9.06 -11.32 2.14
C GLU A 63 8.30 -12.00 3.29
N PRO A 64 8.77 -11.89 4.55
CA PRO A 64 8.04 -12.48 5.68
C PRO A 64 6.72 -11.75 5.92
N GLY A 65 5.61 -12.49 5.91
CA GLY A 65 4.25 -11.94 6.11
C GLY A 65 3.99 -11.46 7.56
N PRO A 66 2.88 -10.74 7.76
CA PRO A 66 1.96 -10.29 6.72
C PRO A 66 2.56 -9.19 5.84
N ILE A 67 2.33 -9.31 4.54
CA ILE A 67 2.85 -8.39 3.52
C ILE A 67 1.83 -7.28 3.25
N SER A 68 2.17 -6.05 3.62
CA SER A 68 1.31 -4.88 3.39
C SER A 68 1.81 -4.05 2.22
N VAL A 69 0.96 -3.91 1.19
CA VAL A 69 1.28 -3.14 -0.02
C VAL A 69 0.50 -1.84 -0.05
N GLN A 70 1.23 -0.71 -0.14
CA GLN A 70 0.61 0.60 -0.20
C GLN A 70 0.32 1.05 -1.63
N ILE A 71 -0.92 1.46 -1.89
CA ILE A 71 -1.37 2.04 -3.15
C ILE A 71 -1.70 3.52 -3.01
N ALA A 72 -1.44 4.30 -4.08
CA ALA A 72 -1.71 5.74 -4.11
C ALA A 72 -2.40 6.13 -5.42
N GLY A 73 -3.51 6.84 -5.31
CA GLY A 73 -4.32 7.30 -6.42
C GLY A 73 -5.49 8.14 -5.93
N TYR A 74 -6.35 8.54 -6.85
CA TYR A 74 -7.55 9.35 -6.58
C TYR A 74 -8.80 8.82 -7.29
N ASP A 75 -8.64 7.92 -8.23
CA ASP A 75 -9.76 7.31 -8.95
C ASP A 75 -10.18 6.01 -8.27
N PRO A 76 -11.43 5.87 -7.80
CA PRO A 76 -11.89 4.70 -7.07
C PRO A 76 -11.77 3.39 -7.85
N ALA A 77 -12.05 3.41 -9.17
CA ALA A 77 -11.98 2.20 -9.99
C ALA A 77 -10.53 1.76 -10.24
N MET A 78 -9.62 2.71 -10.47
CA MET A 78 -8.19 2.43 -10.57
C MET A 78 -7.62 1.91 -9.25
N MET A 79 -8.03 2.48 -8.10
CA MET A 79 -7.62 2.02 -6.78
C MET A 79 -8.08 0.58 -6.52
N ALA A 80 -9.32 0.26 -6.84
CA ALA A 80 -9.85 -1.10 -6.74
C ALA A 80 -9.11 -2.10 -7.65
N ASN A 81 -8.78 -1.69 -8.87
CA ASN A 81 -8.00 -2.53 -9.80
C ASN A 81 -6.58 -2.77 -9.30
N ALA A 82 -5.90 -1.73 -8.78
CA ALA A 82 -4.56 -1.87 -8.20
C ALA A 82 -4.57 -2.75 -6.94
N ALA A 83 -5.61 -2.68 -6.14
CA ALA A 83 -5.77 -3.55 -4.97
C ALA A 83 -5.84 -5.03 -5.37
N ARG A 84 -6.72 -5.38 -6.32
CA ARG A 84 -6.80 -6.75 -6.86
C ARG A 84 -5.48 -7.24 -7.42
N ALA A 85 -4.83 -6.40 -8.24
CA ALA A 85 -3.56 -6.78 -8.86
C ALA A 85 -2.46 -7.03 -7.82
N ASN A 86 -2.47 -6.35 -6.66
CA ASN A 86 -1.53 -6.63 -5.57
C ASN A 86 -1.94 -7.86 -4.75
N GLU A 87 -3.22 -8.11 -4.51
CA GLU A 87 -3.71 -9.34 -3.90
C GLU A 87 -3.32 -10.57 -4.73
N GLU A 88 -3.52 -10.53 -6.05
CA GLU A 88 -3.10 -11.59 -6.98
C GLU A 88 -1.58 -11.83 -6.97
N ARG A 89 -0.78 -10.82 -6.61
CA ARG A 89 0.67 -10.92 -6.44
C ARG A 89 1.09 -11.46 -5.07
N GLY A 90 0.16 -11.64 -4.16
CA GLY A 90 0.41 -12.21 -2.83
C GLY A 90 0.50 -11.17 -1.70
N ALA A 91 -0.06 -9.99 -1.86
CA ALA A 91 -0.24 -9.08 -0.73
C ALA A 91 -1.24 -9.66 0.27
N ASP A 92 -0.96 -9.52 1.57
CA ASP A 92 -1.85 -9.93 2.67
C ASP A 92 -2.72 -8.77 3.16
N ILE A 93 -2.31 -7.54 2.92
CA ILE A 93 -2.99 -6.31 3.34
C ILE A 93 -2.81 -5.25 2.24
N ILE A 94 -3.89 -4.54 1.91
CA ILE A 94 -3.82 -3.33 1.08
C ILE A 94 -3.84 -2.11 1.98
N ASP A 95 -2.85 -1.22 1.82
CA ASP A 95 -2.77 0.06 2.53
C ASP A 95 -3.04 1.23 1.58
N ILE A 96 -3.96 2.14 1.94
CA ILE A 96 -4.33 3.29 1.11
C ILE A 96 -3.57 4.53 1.57
N ASN A 97 -2.78 5.14 0.69
CA ASN A 97 -2.03 6.34 1.02
C ASN A 97 -2.93 7.59 1.08
N LEU A 98 -3.16 8.09 2.28
CA LEU A 98 -3.85 9.35 2.56
C LEU A 98 -2.94 10.41 3.21
N GLY A 99 -1.63 10.15 3.29
CA GLY A 99 -0.71 11.00 4.06
C GLY A 99 0.37 11.70 3.24
N CYS A 100 0.69 11.24 2.03
CA CYS A 100 1.83 11.75 1.28
C CYS A 100 1.65 13.23 0.89
N PRO A 101 2.55 14.14 1.34
CA PRO A 101 2.47 15.56 1.01
C PRO A 101 3.28 15.93 -0.25
N ALA A 102 3.84 14.96 -0.97
CA ALA A 102 4.71 15.22 -2.11
C ALA A 102 3.97 15.98 -3.23
N LYS A 103 4.55 17.08 -3.72
CA LYS A 103 3.93 17.96 -4.74
C LYS A 103 3.43 17.20 -5.98
N LYS A 104 4.14 16.14 -6.41
CA LYS A 104 3.72 15.32 -7.55
C LYS A 104 2.45 14.50 -7.26
N VAL A 105 2.26 14.07 -6.03
CA VAL A 105 1.09 13.33 -5.57
C VAL A 105 -0.08 14.29 -5.38
N LEU A 106 0.15 15.42 -4.72
CA LEU A 106 -0.87 16.45 -4.50
C LEU A 106 -1.42 17.04 -5.82
N LYS A 107 -0.57 17.22 -6.85
CA LYS A 107 -1.01 17.70 -8.17
C LYS A 107 -2.01 16.74 -8.86
N LYS A 108 -2.02 15.47 -8.45
CA LYS A 108 -2.96 14.46 -8.93
C LYS A 108 -4.13 14.23 -7.97
N ALA A 109 -4.35 15.16 -7.01
CA ALA A 109 -5.38 15.04 -5.97
C ALA A 109 -5.31 13.72 -5.17
N ALA A 110 -4.11 13.12 -5.03
CA ALA A 110 -3.85 11.90 -4.28
C ALA A 110 -3.09 12.19 -2.98
N GLY A 111 -2.90 11.17 -2.14
CA GLY A 111 -2.23 11.30 -0.85
C GLY A 111 -2.99 12.23 0.09
N SER A 112 -2.30 13.12 0.79
CA SER A 112 -2.94 14.03 1.77
C SER A 112 -3.97 15.00 1.18
N ALA A 113 -3.96 15.22 -0.15
CA ALA A 113 -4.97 16.06 -0.80
C ALA A 113 -6.37 15.42 -0.76
N LEU A 114 -6.47 14.08 -0.73
CA LEU A 114 -7.73 13.35 -0.62
C LEU A 114 -8.49 13.68 0.67
N MET A 115 -7.80 14.02 1.76
CA MET A 115 -8.42 14.34 3.04
C MET A 115 -9.35 15.55 3.01
N ARG A 116 -9.37 16.29 1.89
CA ARG A 116 -10.30 17.43 1.68
C ARG A 116 -11.63 17.02 1.08
N ASP A 117 -11.74 15.77 0.59
CA ASP A 117 -12.93 15.24 -0.09
C ASP A 117 -13.33 13.92 0.56
N GLU A 118 -14.08 14.02 1.65
CA GLU A 118 -14.55 12.86 2.42
C GLU A 118 -15.42 11.92 1.60
N ALA A 119 -16.21 12.47 0.67
CA ALA A 119 -17.09 11.66 -0.18
C ALA A 119 -16.26 10.80 -1.14
N LEU A 120 -15.21 11.37 -1.74
CA LEU A 120 -14.29 10.64 -2.61
C LEU A 120 -13.50 9.57 -1.83
N VAL A 121 -13.01 9.91 -0.64
CA VAL A 121 -12.33 8.96 0.25
C VAL A 121 -13.25 7.78 0.57
N ALA A 122 -14.49 8.04 0.98
CA ALA A 122 -15.47 6.99 1.28
C ALA A 122 -15.74 6.10 0.06
N GLU A 123 -15.81 6.68 -1.15
CA GLU A 123 -16.00 5.92 -2.38
C GLU A 123 -14.79 5.04 -2.71
N ILE A 124 -13.56 5.58 -2.57
CA ILE A 124 -12.32 4.80 -2.74
C ILE A 124 -12.32 3.59 -1.80
N PHE A 125 -12.52 3.81 -0.50
CA PHE A 125 -12.55 2.70 0.47
C PHE A 125 -13.63 1.68 0.12
N ARG A 126 -14.84 2.12 -0.23
CA ARG A 126 -15.94 1.22 -0.59
C ARG A 126 -15.59 0.34 -1.78
N GLN A 127 -14.98 0.90 -2.83
CA GLN A 127 -14.62 0.14 -4.02
C GLN A 127 -13.43 -0.78 -3.77
N VAL A 128 -12.41 -0.32 -3.06
CA VAL A 128 -11.25 -1.14 -2.72
C VAL A 128 -11.67 -2.33 -1.84
N VAL A 129 -12.38 -2.10 -0.75
CA VAL A 129 -12.84 -3.16 0.16
C VAL A 129 -13.71 -4.19 -0.55
N LYS A 130 -14.54 -3.77 -1.53
CA LYS A 130 -15.36 -4.70 -2.33
C LYS A 130 -14.57 -5.49 -3.37
N SER A 131 -13.37 -5.07 -3.69
CA SER A 131 -12.58 -5.64 -4.78
C SER A 131 -11.59 -6.71 -4.35
N VAL A 132 -11.33 -6.86 -3.04
CA VAL A 132 -10.37 -7.79 -2.47
C VAL A 132 -10.96 -8.55 -1.28
N ASP A 133 -10.43 -9.73 -0.98
CA ASP A 133 -10.81 -10.54 0.18
C ASP A 133 -9.88 -10.31 1.38
N ILE A 134 -8.80 -9.58 1.18
CA ILE A 134 -7.81 -9.25 2.21
C ILE A 134 -8.13 -7.92 2.92
N PRO A 135 -7.62 -7.69 4.15
CA PRO A 135 -7.79 -6.45 4.89
C PRO A 135 -7.33 -5.20 4.14
N VAL A 136 -8.06 -4.10 4.33
CA VAL A 136 -7.72 -2.76 3.82
C VAL A 136 -7.52 -1.81 4.98
N THR A 137 -6.37 -1.06 4.97
CA THR A 137 -5.98 -0.07 5.97
C THR A 137 -5.74 1.31 5.35
#